data_f7c4835a5fde4de9961859bba696cecb
#
_entry.id   f7c4835a5fde4de9961859bba696cecb
#
_cell.length_a   1.000
_cell.length_b   1.000
_cell.length_c   1.000
_cell.angle_alpha   90.00
_cell.angle_beta   90.00
_cell.angle_gamma   90.00
#
_symmetry.space_group_name_H-M   'P 1'
#
loop_
_entity.id
_entity.type
_entity.pdbx_description
1 polymer ?
#
loop_
_entity_poly.entity_id
_entity_poly.type
_entity_poly.pdbx_seq_one_letter_code
_entity_poly.pdbx_strand_id
1 'polypeptide(L)'
;MSQAQFSHNQLYCVDIIKTYKPDFTPRVAFILGSGLGALADQIENSVAISYEKLPGFPVSTVHGHAGELVLGYLQGVPVACMKGRGHFYEGRGMTIMMDAIRTFKLLGCELLFCTNAAGSLRPEVGAGSLVALKDHINTMPGTPMVGLNDERFGERFFSLANAYDAEYRALLQKVAKEEGFPLTEGVFVSYPGPNFETAAEIRMMQIIGGDVVGMSVVPEVISARHCELKVVAVSAITNMAEGLSDVKLSHAQTLAAAELSKQNFINLICGFLRKIA
;
A
#
# COMPACT_ATOMS: atom_id res chain seq x y z
N MET A 1 -3.02 7.22 33.20
CA MET A 1 -2.63 8.05 32.06
C MET A 1 -3.91 8.50 31.38
N SER A 2 -4.11 9.78 31.16
CA SER A 2 -5.41 10.28 30.66
C SER A 2 -5.60 9.91 29.18
N GLN A 3 -6.83 9.55 28.78
CA GLN A 3 -7.24 9.31 27.38
C GLN A 3 -6.90 10.47 26.42
N ALA A 4 -6.53 11.63 26.94
CA ALA A 4 -6.13 12.82 26.19
C ALA A 4 -4.79 12.70 25.42
N GLN A 5 -4.05 11.59 25.56
CA GLN A 5 -2.76 11.40 24.90
C GLN A 5 -2.83 10.70 23.53
N PHE A 6 -4.00 10.17 23.14
CA PHE A 6 -4.18 9.51 21.85
C PHE A 6 -4.87 10.41 20.84
N SER A 7 -4.45 10.34 19.59
CA SER A 7 -5.17 11.00 18.49
C SER A 7 -6.60 10.46 18.40
N HIS A 8 -7.56 11.36 18.16
CA HIS A 8 -8.94 11.01 17.85
C HIS A 8 -9.28 11.23 16.37
N ASN A 9 -8.28 11.56 15.54
CA ASN A 9 -8.47 11.86 14.12
C ASN A 9 -9.26 10.78 13.41
N GLN A 10 -8.93 9.49 13.66
CA GLN A 10 -9.60 8.37 13.04
C GLN A 10 -11.09 8.26 13.38
N LEU A 11 -11.53 8.69 14.57
CA LEU A 11 -12.95 8.75 14.93
C LEU A 11 -13.67 9.87 14.18
N TYR A 12 -13.06 11.06 14.13
CA TYR A 12 -13.60 12.18 13.34
C TYR A 12 -13.68 11.83 11.86
N CYS A 13 -12.69 11.10 11.31
CA CYS A 13 -12.74 10.62 9.94
C CYS A 13 -13.93 9.69 9.69
N VAL A 14 -14.21 8.76 10.60
CA VAL A 14 -15.37 7.86 10.49
C VAL A 14 -16.67 8.68 10.45
N ASP A 15 -16.83 9.65 11.36
CA ASP A 15 -18.02 10.49 11.40
C ASP A 15 -18.17 11.30 10.10
N ILE A 16 -17.10 11.93 9.62
CA ILE A 16 -17.10 12.66 8.34
C ILE A 16 -17.48 11.73 7.20
N ILE A 17 -16.82 10.56 7.07
CA ILE A 17 -17.08 9.59 6.00
C ILE A 17 -18.54 9.17 5.98
N LYS A 18 -19.15 8.93 7.14
CA LYS A 18 -20.56 8.57 7.27
C LYS A 18 -21.50 9.69 6.83
N THR A 19 -21.09 10.97 6.86
CA THR A 19 -21.92 12.06 6.30
C THR A 19 -21.98 12.00 4.77
N TYR A 20 -20.93 11.49 4.11
CA TYR A 20 -20.88 11.36 2.65
C TYR A 20 -21.55 10.09 2.15
N LYS A 21 -21.44 8.99 2.90
CA LYS A 21 -22.01 7.71 2.53
C LYS A 21 -22.53 6.97 3.77
N PRO A 22 -23.73 7.35 4.26
CA PRO A 22 -24.37 6.67 5.38
C PRO A 22 -24.54 5.17 5.12
N ASP A 23 -24.50 4.36 6.18
CA ASP A 23 -24.70 2.91 6.15
C ASP A 23 -23.73 2.11 5.26
N PHE A 24 -22.70 2.76 4.72
CA PHE A 24 -21.68 2.10 3.92
C PHE A 24 -20.57 1.53 4.79
N THR A 25 -20.36 0.23 4.71
CA THR A 25 -19.29 -0.49 5.41
C THR A 25 -18.36 -1.12 4.37
N PRO A 26 -17.17 -0.53 4.14
CA PRO A 26 -16.20 -1.11 3.22
C PRO A 26 -15.59 -2.39 3.82
N ARG A 27 -15.46 -3.43 3.00
CA ARG A 27 -14.80 -4.67 3.38
C ARG A 27 -13.30 -4.65 3.07
N VAL A 28 -12.91 -4.01 1.97
CA VAL A 28 -11.52 -3.92 1.53
C VAL A 28 -11.08 -2.47 1.45
N ALA A 29 -9.97 -2.15 2.12
CA ALA A 29 -9.26 -0.90 1.94
C ALA A 29 -8.16 -1.05 0.89
N PHE A 30 -8.09 -0.12 -0.06
CA PHE A 30 -7.01 -0.01 -1.04
C PHE A 30 -6.14 1.20 -0.77
N ILE A 31 -4.82 1.03 -0.94
CA ILE A 31 -3.88 2.14 -1.03
C ILE A 31 -3.20 2.06 -2.39
N LEU A 32 -3.54 2.97 -3.29
CA LEU A 32 -2.99 3.00 -4.65
C LEU A 32 -1.67 3.77 -4.67
N GLY A 33 -0.67 3.15 -5.30
CA GLY A 33 0.63 3.75 -5.55
C GLY A 33 0.65 4.66 -6.79
N SER A 34 1.81 5.28 -7.03
CA SER A 34 2.06 6.15 -8.19
C SER A 34 1.79 5.43 -9.50
N GLY A 35 1.01 6.07 -10.40
CA GLY A 35 0.64 5.52 -11.70
C GLY A 35 -0.50 4.48 -11.68
N LEU A 36 -1.01 4.07 -10.51
CA LEU A 36 -2.02 3.01 -10.37
C LEU A 36 -3.44 3.54 -10.09
N GLY A 37 -3.65 4.85 -10.18
CA GLY A 37 -4.92 5.53 -9.87
C GLY A 37 -6.11 5.12 -10.73
N ALA A 38 -5.90 4.60 -11.94
CA ALA A 38 -6.95 4.20 -12.87
C ALA A 38 -7.91 3.10 -12.33
N LEU A 39 -7.47 2.32 -11.35
CA LEU A 39 -8.35 1.35 -10.68
C LEU A 39 -9.52 2.04 -9.98
N ALA A 40 -9.28 3.18 -9.36
CA ALA A 40 -10.33 3.92 -8.64
C ALA A 40 -11.43 4.45 -9.57
N ASP A 41 -11.14 4.66 -10.85
CA ASP A 41 -12.10 5.12 -11.84
C ASP A 41 -13.13 4.02 -12.21
N GLN A 42 -12.87 2.76 -11.84
CA GLN A 42 -13.79 1.63 -12.01
C GLN A 42 -14.71 1.39 -10.81
N ILE A 43 -14.59 2.19 -9.75
CA ILE A 43 -15.42 2.06 -8.56
C ILE A 43 -16.82 2.61 -8.86
N GLU A 44 -17.80 1.72 -8.79
CA GLU A 44 -19.20 2.03 -9.05
C GLU A 44 -19.88 2.66 -7.84
N ASN A 45 -20.91 3.47 -8.07
CA ASN A 45 -21.66 4.20 -7.04
C ASN A 45 -20.72 4.94 -6.07
N SER A 46 -19.69 5.56 -6.63
CA SER A 46 -18.59 6.12 -5.87
C SER A 46 -18.88 7.51 -5.29
N VAL A 47 -18.29 7.78 -4.13
CA VAL A 47 -18.19 9.11 -3.51
C VAL A 47 -16.72 9.36 -3.21
N ALA A 48 -16.19 10.50 -3.65
CA ALA A 48 -14.83 10.94 -3.37
C ALA A 48 -14.79 11.99 -2.27
N ILE A 49 -13.85 11.85 -1.34
CA ILE A 49 -13.62 12.76 -0.22
C ILE A 49 -12.15 13.18 -0.25
N SER A 50 -11.88 14.49 -0.37
CA SER A 50 -10.51 15.02 -0.28
C SER A 50 -9.88 14.69 1.08
N TYR A 51 -8.59 14.31 1.10
CA TYR A 51 -7.85 14.09 2.35
C TYR A 51 -7.77 15.31 3.24
N GLU A 52 -7.87 16.53 2.67
CA GLU A 52 -7.92 17.77 3.44
C GLU A 52 -9.12 17.84 4.41
N LYS A 53 -10.19 17.10 4.11
CA LYS A 53 -11.38 17.00 4.97
C LYS A 53 -11.26 15.91 6.02
N LEU A 54 -10.23 15.07 5.95
CA LEU A 54 -10.04 13.90 6.80
C LEU A 54 -8.85 14.14 7.74
N PRO A 55 -9.07 14.48 9.01
CA PRO A 55 -8.00 14.74 9.97
C PRO A 55 -6.99 13.57 10.05
N GLY A 56 -5.70 13.88 9.93
CA GLY A 56 -4.64 12.87 9.99
C GLY A 56 -4.38 12.10 8.68
N PHE A 57 -5.26 12.20 7.68
CA PHE A 57 -4.96 11.66 6.36
C PHE A 57 -3.77 12.39 5.72
N PRO A 58 -2.96 11.68 4.92
CA PRO A 58 -1.78 12.28 4.31
C PRO A 58 -2.16 13.16 3.12
N VAL A 59 -2.12 14.47 3.30
CA VAL A 59 -2.15 15.39 2.16
C VAL A 59 -0.79 15.26 1.47
N SER A 60 -0.75 14.53 0.37
CA SER A 60 0.50 14.25 -0.35
C SER A 60 0.99 15.45 -1.13
N THR A 61 2.31 15.63 -1.13
CA THR A 61 3.02 16.62 -1.94
C THR A 61 3.59 16.02 -3.23
N VAL A 62 3.37 14.73 -3.46
CA VAL A 62 3.92 13.97 -4.59
C VAL A 62 3.00 14.07 -5.81
N HIS A 63 3.56 14.44 -6.97
CA HIS A 63 2.84 14.42 -8.24
C HIS A 63 2.30 13.01 -8.58
N GLY A 64 1.04 12.94 -9.02
CA GLY A 64 0.37 11.67 -9.35
C GLY A 64 -0.48 11.10 -8.22
N HIS A 65 -0.51 11.76 -7.05
CA HIS A 65 -1.44 11.43 -5.95
C HIS A 65 -2.60 12.44 -5.94
N ALA A 66 -3.82 11.96 -6.21
CA ALA A 66 -5.00 12.83 -6.24
C ALA A 66 -5.41 13.34 -4.85
N GLY A 67 -5.00 12.65 -3.78
CA GLY A 67 -5.32 13.04 -2.42
C GLY A 67 -6.80 12.87 -2.07
N GLU A 68 -7.42 11.80 -2.55
CA GLU A 68 -8.84 11.48 -2.36
C GLU A 68 -9.05 10.07 -1.83
N LEU A 69 -10.02 9.94 -0.92
CA LEU A 69 -10.61 8.67 -0.51
C LEU A 69 -11.88 8.43 -1.32
N VAL A 70 -11.91 7.35 -2.10
CA VAL A 70 -13.07 6.95 -2.92
C VAL A 70 -13.75 5.75 -2.27
N LEU A 71 -15.05 5.90 -2.00
CA LEU A 71 -15.90 4.87 -1.38
C LEU A 71 -16.92 4.38 -2.41
N GLY A 72 -17.04 3.09 -2.62
CA GLY A 72 -18.01 2.53 -3.56
C GLY A 72 -17.87 1.02 -3.71
N TYR A 73 -18.26 0.50 -4.85
CA TYR A 73 -18.20 -0.93 -5.12
C TYR A 73 -17.25 -1.21 -6.28
N LEU A 74 -16.41 -2.23 -6.11
CA LEU A 74 -15.55 -2.71 -7.18
C LEU A 74 -15.76 -4.22 -7.29
N GLN A 75 -16.22 -4.70 -8.46
CA GLN A 75 -16.61 -6.09 -8.67
C GLN A 75 -17.64 -6.60 -7.63
N GLY A 76 -18.58 -5.75 -7.23
CA GLY A 76 -19.59 -6.04 -6.22
C GLY A 76 -19.12 -5.99 -4.76
N VAL A 77 -17.82 -5.84 -4.50
CA VAL A 77 -17.25 -5.72 -3.15
C VAL A 77 -17.24 -4.27 -2.71
N PRO A 78 -17.74 -3.93 -1.48
CA PRO A 78 -17.66 -2.58 -0.95
C PRO A 78 -16.20 -2.23 -0.57
N VAL A 79 -15.68 -1.14 -1.13
CA VAL A 79 -14.27 -0.75 -1.01
C VAL A 79 -14.09 0.69 -0.54
N ALA A 80 -13.00 0.94 0.19
CA ALA A 80 -12.48 2.26 0.52
C ALA A 80 -11.09 2.41 -0.13
N CYS A 81 -10.96 3.27 -1.13
CA CYS A 81 -9.79 3.36 -1.97
C CYS A 81 -9.08 4.71 -1.82
N MET A 82 -7.87 4.71 -1.31
CA MET A 82 -6.98 5.87 -1.29
C MET A 82 -6.34 6.07 -2.66
N LYS A 83 -6.64 7.18 -3.34
CA LYS A 83 -5.94 7.64 -4.55
C LYS A 83 -4.68 8.40 -4.18
N GLY A 84 -3.64 7.66 -3.81
CA GLY A 84 -2.38 8.18 -3.31
C GLY A 84 -2.16 7.92 -1.82
N ARG A 85 -0.93 8.12 -1.39
CA ARG A 85 -0.45 7.89 -0.02
C ARG A 85 0.53 8.97 0.41
N GLY A 86 0.81 9.00 1.71
CA GLY A 86 1.95 9.74 2.25
C GLY A 86 3.20 8.86 2.33
N HIS A 87 4.37 9.48 2.21
CA HIS A 87 5.66 8.81 2.34
C HIS A 87 6.47 9.39 3.49
N PHE A 88 7.36 8.58 4.04
CA PHE A 88 8.25 8.99 5.12
C PHE A 88 9.00 10.30 4.81
N TYR A 89 9.53 10.43 3.58
CA TYR A 89 10.31 11.59 3.16
C TYR A 89 9.50 12.90 3.03
N GLU A 90 8.18 12.85 3.16
CA GLU A 90 7.32 14.05 3.22
C GLU A 90 7.33 14.71 4.62
N GLY A 91 8.16 14.21 5.55
CA GLY A 91 8.46 14.86 6.84
C GLY A 91 7.49 14.57 7.98
N ARG A 92 6.47 13.75 7.79
CA ARG A 92 5.51 13.36 8.85
C ARG A 92 5.90 12.07 9.58
N GLY A 93 7.07 11.51 9.28
CA GLY A 93 7.61 10.33 9.95
C GLY A 93 6.90 9.02 9.59
N MET A 94 7.22 7.96 10.36
CA MET A 94 6.71 6.60 10.13
C MET A 94 5.19 6.46 10.36
N THR A 95 4.57 7.38 11.09
CA THR A 95 3.14 7.34 11.43
C THR A 95 2.23 7.97 10.37
N ILE A 96 2.80 8.46 9.26
CA ILE A 96 2.08 9.23 8.24
C ILE A 96 0.79 8.56 7.71
N MET A 97 0.74 7.21 7.69
CA MET A 97 -0.41 6.42 7.21
C MET A 97 -1.28 5.86 8.35
N MET A 98 -0.87 6.03 9.61
CA MET A 98 -1.49 5.34 10.73
C MET A 98 -2.98 5.74 10.94
N ASP A 99 -3.29 7.04 10.89
CA ASP A 99 -4.67 7.50 11.10
C ASP A 99 -5.61 6.98 10.00
N ALA A 100 -5.17 6.96 8.76
CA ALA A 100 -5.95 6.41 7.63
C ALA A 100 -6.24 4.91 7.83
N ILE A 101 -5.23 4.13 8.20
CA ILE A 101 -5.36 2.67 8.39
C ILE A 101 -6.27 2.35 9.58
N ARG A 102 -6.12 3.06 10.69
CA ARG A 102 -7.00 2.95 11.84
C ARG A 102 -8.45 3.35 11.51
N THR A 103 -8.63 4.36 10.65
CA THR A 103 -9.95 4.72 10.13
C THR A 103 -10.57 3.56 9.35
N PHE A 104 -9.82 2.88 8.49
CA PHE A 104 -10.31 1.70 7.76
C PHE A 104 -10.76 0.58 8.70
N LYS A 105 -9.99 0.30 9.75
CA LYS A 105 -10.40 -0.67 10.78
C LYS A 105 -11.72 -0.29 11.42
N LEU A 106 -11.89 0.97 11.82
CA LEU A 106 -13.11 1.46 12.45
C LEU A 106 -14.32 1.52 11.50
N LEU A 107 -14.09 1.65 10.19
CA LEU A 107 -15.13 1.55 9.16
C LEU A 107 -15.59 0.11 8.90
N GLY A 108 -14.88 -0.88 9.42
CA GLY A 108 -15.22 -2.30 9.26
C GLY A 108 -14.42 -3.03 8.18
N CYS A 109 -13.35 -2.45 7.63
CA CYS A 109 -12.48 -3.16 6.71
C CYS A 109 -11.85 -4.39 7.39
N GLU A 110 -11.76 -5.48 6.64
CA GLU A 110 -11.13 -6.75 7.04
C GLU A 110 -9.77 -6.94 6.37
N LEU A 111 -9.58 -6.33 5.20
CA LEU A 111 -8.41 -6.47 4.35
C LEU A 111 -7.87 -5.10 3.92
N LEU A 112 -6.55 -4.95 4.02
CA LEU A 112 -5.80 -3.88 3.37
C LEU A 112 -5.09 -4.44 2.13
N PHE A 113 -5.39 -3.90 0.97
CA PHE A 113 -4.68 -4.17 -0.28
C PHE A 113 -3.76 -3.00 -0.62
N CYS A 114 -2.47 -3.17 -0.41
CA CYS A 114 -1.47 -2.16 -0.74
C CYS A 114 -0.91 -2.36 -2.14
N THR A 115 -0.69 -1.26 -2.86
CA THR A 115 -0.01 -1.28 -4.15
C THR A 115 1.07 -0.21 -4.21
N ASN A 116 2.14 -0.44 -4.95
CA ASN A 116 3.20 0.54 -5.12
C ASN A 116 3.98 0.30 -6.40
N ALA A 117 4.73 1.31 -6.84
CA ALA A 117 5.82 1.17 -7.79
C ALA A 117 7.09 0.74 -7.04
N ALA A 118 7.90 -0.12 -7.63
CA ALA A 118 9.15 -0.61 -7.03
C ALA A 118 10.24 -0.82 -8.08
N GLY A 119 11.50 -0.71 -7.64
CA GLY A 119 12.68 -1.15 -8.37
C GLY A 119 12.94 -2.63 -8.15
N SER A 120 13.28 -3.36 -9.21
CA SER A 120 13.64 -4.78 -9.10
C SER A 120 15.12 -4.95 -8.76
N LEU A 121 15.38 -5.87 -7.83
CA LEU A 121 16.71 -6.35 -7.47
C LEU A 121 17.06 -7.66 -8.22
N ARG A 122 16.12 -8.20 -9.00
CA ARG A 122 16.19 -9.47 -9.71
C ARG A 122 16.24 -9.24 -11.22
N PRO A 123 17.33 -9.64 -11.92
CA PRO A 123 17.48 -9.38 -13.36
C PRO A 123 16.34 -9.96 -14.22
N GLU A 124 15.75 -11.09 -13.80
CA GLU A 124 14.67 -11.76 -14.52
C GLU A 124 13.29 -11.15 -14.28
N VAL A 125 13.16 -10.20 -13.37
CA VAL A 125 11.89 -9.51 -13.03
C VAL A 125 11.99 -8.04 -13.46
N GLY A 126 11.82 -7.79 -14.75
CA GLY A 126 12.00 -6.46 -15.34
C GLY A 126 10.77 -5.55 -15.23
N ALA A 127 10.91 -4.32 -15.73
CA ALA A 127 9.82 -3.35 -15.80
C ALA A 127 8.59 -3.93 -16.51
N GLY A 128 7.39 -3.62 -15.99
CA GLY A 128 6.12 -4.19 -16.44
C GLY A 128 5.72 -5.48 -15.71
N SER A 129 6.62 -6.09 -14.92
CA SER A 129 6.28 -7.24 -14.07
C SER A 129 5.46 -6.82 -12.85
N LEU A 130 4.65 -7.76 -12.32
CA LEU A 130 4.00 -7.64 -11.04
C LEU A 130 4.64 -8.60 -10.02
N VAL A 131 4.83 -8.14 -8.80
CA VAL A 131 5.39 -8.93 -7.70
C VAL A 131 4.43 -8.90 -6.50
N ALA A 132 3.90 -10.07 -6.12
CA ALA A 132 3.17 -10.23 -4.88
C ALA A 132 4.16 -10.26 -3.71
N LEU A 133 4.01 -9.37 -2.75
CA LEU A 133 4.92 -9.31 -1.61
C LEU A 133 4.60 -10.44 -0.62
N LYS A 134 5.62 -11.24 -0.30
CA LYS A 134 5.50 -12.33 0.68
C LYS A 134 6.06 -11.98 2.04
N ASP A 135 6.99 -11.01 2.09
CA ASP A 135 7.63 -10.53 3.30
C ASP A 135 8.29 -9.16 3.05
N HIS A 136 8.85 -8.54 4.09
CA HIS A 136 9.64 -7.33 3.94
C HIS A 136 10.85 -7.28 4.85
N ILE A 137 11.83 -6.48 4.44
CA ILE A 137 12.97 -6.06 5.24
C ILE A 137 12.83 -4.56 5.49
N ASN A 138 12.67 -4.18 6.76
CA ASN A 138 12.50 -2.78 7.14
C ASN A 138 13.86 -2.12 7.36
N THR A 139 14.30 -1.28 6.40
CA THR A 139 15.50 -0.44 6.54
C THR A 139 15.17 1.03 6.84
N MET A 140 13.90 1.31 7.16
CA MET A 140 13.45 2.64 7.60
C MET A 140 14.01 2.99 8.98
N PRO A 141 14.10 4.28 9.35
CA PRO A 141 14.65 4.70 10.64
C PRO A 141 13.70 4.46 11.83
N GLY A 142 12.97 3.35 11.82
CA GLY A 142 12.05 2.96 12.89
C GLY A 142 10.82 2.21 12.43
N THR A 143 9.79 2.27 13.24
CA THR A 143 8.48 1.66 13.01
C THR A 143 7.38 2.63 13.43
N PRO A 144 6.18 2.57 12.81
CA PRO A 144 5.05 3.41 13.23
C PRO A 144 4.58 3.15 14.67
N MET A 145 5.03 2.05 15.28
CA MET A 145 4.61 1.64 16.63
C MET A 145 5.49 2.21 17.75
N VAL A 146 6.48 3.07 17.45
CA VAL A 146 7.30 3.73 18.48
C VAL A 146 6.44 4.72 19.28
N GLY A 147 6.51 4.64 20.61
CA GLY A 147 5.77 5.52 21.51
C GLY A 147 4.72 4.79 22.34
N LEU A 148 3.66 5.48 22.71
CA LEU A 148 2.56 4.90 23.49
C LEU A 148 1.71 3.96 22.61
N ASN A 149 1.41 2.78 23.16
CA ASN A 149 0.49 1.86 22.51
C ASN A 149 -0.96 2.29 22.72
N ASP A 150 -1.75 2.29 21.67
CA ASP A 150 -3.19 2.49 21.71
C ASP A 150 -3.90 1.12 21.65
N GLU A 151 -4.20 0.57 22.82
CA GLU A 151 -4.79 -0.76 22.97
C GLU A 151 -6.19 -0.91 22.33
N ARG A 152 -6.82 0.20 21.93
CA ARG A 152 -8.07 0.16 21.16
C ARG A 152 -7.90 -0.49 19.78
N PHE A 153 -6.65 -0.50 19.25
CA PHE A 153 -6.33 -1.02 17.93
C PHE A 153 -5.57 -2.34 17.96
N GLY A 154 -4.82 -2.61 19.01
CA GLY A 154 -4.07 -3.87 19.12
C GLY A 154 -3.08 -3.89 20.26
N GLU A 155 -2.49 -5.05 20.47
CA GLU A 155 -1.48 -5.27 21.50
C GLU A 155 -0.16 -4.56 21.16
N ARG A 156 0.58 -4.15 22.21
CA ARG A 156 1.89 -3.51 22.02
C ARG A 156 2.89 -4.40 21.29
N PHE A 157 2.87 -5.70 21.56
CA PHE A 157 3.76 -6.70 20.96
C PHE A 157 2.93 -7.69 20.15
N PHE A 158 2.98 -7.57 18.84
CA PHE A 158 2.21 -8.37 17.90
C PHE A 158 3.12 -9.03 16.86
N SER A 159 2.66 -10.14 16.29
CA SER A 159 3.43 -10.92 15.32
C SER A 159 3.26 -10.38 13.90
N LEU A 160 4.36 -10.34 13.14
CA LEU A 160 4.39 -10.11 11.70
C LEU A 160 4.66 -11.40 10.90
N ALA A 161 4.58 -12.59 11.52
CA ALA A 161 4.88 -13.87 10.86
C ALA A 161 4.04 -14.15 9.60
N ASN A 162 2.81 -13.64 9.53
CA ASN A 162 1.95 -13.67 8.33
C ASN A 162 1.55 -12.24 7.97
N ALA A 163 2.53 -11.34 7.88
CA ALA A 163 2.28 -9.92 7.61
C ALA A 163 1.57 -9.73 6.26
N TYR A 164 1.94 -10.52 5.28
CA TYR A 164 1.26 -10.61 3.98
C TYR A 164 0.52 -11.95 3.92
N ASP A 165 -0.81 -11.91 3.99
CA ASP A 165 -1.66 -13.08 4.17
C ASP A 165 -1.41 -14.16 3.12
N ALA A 166 -1.02 -15.36 3.58
CA ALA A 166 -0.60 -16.45 2.70
C ALA A 166 -1.76 -17.00 1.85
N GLU A 167 -2.99 -17.05 2.39
CA GLU A 167 -4.16 -17.53 1.65
C GLU A 167 -4.51 -16.57 0.51
N TYR A 168 -4.49 -15.27 0.79
CA TYR A 168 -4.75 -14.25 -0.23
C TYR A 168 -3.61 -14.15 -1.26
N ARG A 169 -2.35 -14.39 -0.88
CA ARG A 169 -1.25 -14.49 -1.86
C ARG A 169 -1.45 -15.69 -2.78
N ALA A 170 -1.82 -16.86 -2.24
CA ALA A 170 -2.15 -18.02 -3.06
C ALA A 170 -3.33 -17.76 -4.01
N LEU A 171 -4.33 -16.98 -3.57
CA LEU A 171 -5.44 -16.54 -4.40
C LEU A 171 -4.98 -15.62 -5.54
N LEU A 172 -4.08 -14.66 -5.26
CA LEU A 172 -3.49 -13.80 -6.31
C LEU A 172 -2.74 -14.62 -7.36
N GLN A 173 -1.95 -15.63 -6.95
CA GLN A 173 -1.25 -16.53 -7.87
C GLN A 173 -2.24 -17.29 -8.78
N LYS A 174 -3.34 -17.77 -8.21
CA LYS A 174 -4.40 -18.43 -8.97
C LYS A 174 -5.04 -17.49 -9.99
N VAL A 175 -5.37 -16.27 -9.57
CA VAL A 175 -5.96 -15.25 -10.46
C VAL A 175 -4.99 -14.88 -11.59
N ALA A 176 -3.73 -14.62 -11.31
CA ALA A 176 -2.74 -14.29 -12.33
C ALA A 176 -2.60 -15.41 -13.38
N LYS A 177 -2.62 -16.67 -12.94
CA LYS A 177 -2.61 -17.84 -13.84
C LYS A 177 -3.88 -17.91 -14.70
N GLU A 178 -5.05 -17.65 -14.13
CA GLU A 178 -6.33 -17.63 -14.85
C GLU A 178 -6.37 -16.48 -15.88
N GLU A 179 -5.78 -15.32 -15.55
CA GLU A 179 -5.71 -14.14 -16.42
C GLU A 179 -4.53 -14.20 -17.43
N GLY A 180 -3.68 -15.23 -17.35
CA GLY A 180 -2.66 -15.54 -18.37
C GLY A 180 -1.36 -14.75 -18.26
N PHE A 181 -0.99 -14.23 -17.08
CA PHE A 181 0.28 -13.54 -16.88
C PHE A 181 1.05 -14.07 -15.65
N PRO A 182 2.40 -13.95 -15.64
CA PRO A 182 3.21 -14.36 -14.50
C PRO A 182 3.06 -13.39 -13.33
N LEU A 183 2.92 -13.93 -12.12
CA LEU A 183 3.00 -13.17 -10.87
C LEU A 183 4.12 -13.76 -10.02
N THR A 184 5.21 -13.03 -9.86
CA THR A 184 6.34 -13.43 -9.02
C THR A 184 6.05 -13.11 -7.56
N GLU A 185 6.54 -13.92 -6.61
CA GLU A 185 6.59 -13.54 -5.20
C GLU A 185 7.97 -12.98 -4.84
N GLY A 186 7.99 -11.98 -3.93
CA GLY A 186 9.25 -11.35 -3.54
C GLY A 186 9.22 -10.74 -2.14
N VAL A 187 10.43 -10.51 -1.60
CA VAL A 187 10.70 -9.79 -0.37
C VAL A 187 10.93 -8.32 -0.69
N PHE A 188 10.16 -7.44 -0.05
CA PHE A 188 10.25 -6.00 -0.25
C PHE A 188 11.26 -5.39 0.73
N VAL A 189 12.21 -4.59 0.22
CA VAL A 189 13.09 -3.76 1.06
C VAL A 189 12.53 -2.35 1.08
N SER A 190 12.22 -1.83 2.27
CA SER A 190 11.78 -0.45 2.40
C SER A 190 12.97 0.50 2.52
N TYR A 191 12.99 1.55 1.71
CA TYR A 191 14.03 2.59 1.71
C TYR A 191 13.43 3.96 2.06
N PRO A 192 14.08 4.80 2.88
CA PRO A 192 13.46 6.05 3.32
C PRO A 192 13.26 7.09 2.21
N GLY A 193 14.13 7.14 1.21
CA GLY A 193 14.11 8.18 0.18
C GLY A 193 14.42 9.60 0.72
N PRO A 194 14.17 10.70 -0.04
CA PRO A 194 13.61 10.73 -1.41
C PRO A 194 14.62 10.42 -2.52
N ASN A 195 15.93 10.34 -2.22
CA ASN A 195 16.93 9.90 -3.19
C ASN A 195 16.75 8.40 -3.49
N PHE A 196 17.08 8.00 -4.71
CA PHE A 196 17.26 6.59 -5.02
C PHE A 196 18.49 6.04 -4.30
N GLU A 197 18.56 4.73 -4.19
CA GLU A 197 19.65 4.01 -3.54
C GLU A 197 20.96 4.17 -4.33
N THR A 198 22.08 3.93 -3.68
CA THR A 198 23.36 3.74 -4.37
C THR A 198 23.50 2.29 -4.84
N ALA A 199 24.33 2.04 -5.85
CA ALA A 199 24.64 0.69 -6.30
C ALA A 199 25.22 -0.21 -5.18
N ALA A 200 25.88 0.37 -4.17
CA ALA A 200 26.37 -0.39 -3.00
C ALA A 200 25.23 -0.78 -2.05
N GLU A 201 24.27 0.11 -1.83
CA GLU A 201 23.07 -0.19 -1.05
C GLU A 201 22.22 -1.27 -1.74
N ILE A 202 22.09 -1.22 -3.08
CA ILE A 202 21.39 -2.25 -3.85
C ILE A 202 22.09 -3.63 -3.68
N ARG A 203 23.42 -3.70 -3.78
CA ARG A 203 24.13 -4.96 -3.50
C ARG A 203 23.93 -5.45 -2.08
N MET A 204 23.93 -4.57 -1.09
CA MET A 204 23.60 -4.91 0.29
C MET A 204 22.20 -5.51 0.39
N MET A 205 21.19 -4.86 -0.22
CA MET A 205 19.80 -5.34 -0.20
C MET A 205 19.65 -6.71 -0.86
N GLN A 206 20.37 -6.99 -1.94
CA GLN A 206 20.41 -8.33 -2.55
C GLN A 206 21.01 -9.37 -1.61
N ILE A 207 22.12 -9.05 -0.92
CA ILE A 207 22.81 -9.95 0.01
C ILE A 207 21.92 -10.32 1.19
N ILE A 208 21.16 -9.37 1.73
CA ILE A 208 20.24 -9.62 2.86
C ILE A 208 18.91 -10.28 2.44
N GLY A 209 18.72 -10.59 1.15
CA GLY A 209 17.59 -11.36 0.64
C GLY A 209 16.42 -10.54 0.12
N GLY A 210 16.63 -9.26 -0.24
CA GLY A 210 15.62 -8.44 -0.91
C GLY A 210 15.44 -8.81 -2.38
N ASP A 211 14.21 -8.73 -2.85
CA ASP A 211 13.83 -8.97 -4.26
C ASP A 211 13.40 -7.69 -4.98
N VAL A 212 12.79 -6.77 -4.25
CA VAL A 212 12.32 -5.46 -4.77
C VAL A 212 12.53 -4.38 -3.72
N VAL A 213 12.70 -3.12 -4.15
CA VAL A 213 12.93 -1.97 -3.27
C VAL A 213 11.97 -0.84 -3.56
N GLY A 214 11.56 -0.12 -2.51
CA GLY A 214 10.73 1.07 -2.64
C GLY A 214 10.57 1.85 -1.33
N MET A 215 9.89 2.99 -1.41
CA MET A 215 9.84 4.00 -0.32
C MET A 215 8.50 4.03 0.42
N SER A 216 7.73 2.91 0.41
CA SER A 216 6.36 2.83 0.94
C SER A 216 6.06 1.43 1.51
N VAL A 217 4.79 1.11 1.72
CA VAL A 217 4.23 -0.21 2.07
C VAL A 217 4.52 -0.64 3.52
N VAL A 218 5.76 -0.63 3.98
CA VAL A 218 6.10 -1.20 5.30
C VAL A 218 5.42 -0.47 6.47
N PRO A 219 5.37 0.88 6.53
CA PRO A 219 4.60 1.58 7.56
C PRO A 219 3.11 1.20 7.55
N GLU A 220 2.52 1.05 6.36
CA GLU A 220 1.13 0.65 6.16
C GLU A 220 0.88 -0.78 6.67
N VAL A 221 1.74 -1.72 6.26
CA VAL A 221 1.63 -3.13 6.67
C VAL A 221 1.73 -3.28 8.17
N ILE A 222 2.73 -2.66 8.82
CA ILE A 222 2.91 -2.71 10.26
C ILE A 222 1.67 -2.13 10.99
N SER A 223 1.17 -0.96 10.53
CA SER A 223 -0.01 -0.32 11.12
C SER A 223 -1.27 -1.18 10.94
N ALA A 224 -1.45 -1.80 9.78
CA ALA A 224 -2.59 -2.68 9.49
C ALA A 224 -2.54 -3.97 10.33
N ARG A 225 -1.38 -4.58 10.45
CA ARG A 225 -1.20 -5.79 11.29
C ARG A 225 -1.42 -5.51 12.76
N HIS A 226 -1.00 -4.33 13.25
CA HIS A 226 -1.33 -3.88 14.60
C HIS A 226 -2.85 -3.78 14.83
N CYS A 227 -3.62 -3.38 13.81
CA CYS A 227 -5.08 -3.32 13.85
C CYS A 227 -5.75 -4.65 13.47
N GLU A 228 -5.01 -5.74 13.35
CA GLU A 228 -5.52 -7.07 12.94
C GLU A 228 -6.20 -7.09 11.56
N LEU A 229 -5.86 -6.16 10.68
CA LEU A 229 -6.26 -6.26 9.27
C LEU A 229 -5.42 -7.34 8.58
N LYS A 230 -6.04 -8.18 7.76
CA LYS A 230 -5.31 -8.97 6.78
C LYS A 230 -4.65 -8.03 5.77
N VAL A 231 -3.49 -8.40 5.25
CA VAL A 231 -2.78 -7.54 4.28
C VAL A 231 -2.38 -8.35 3.06
N VAL A 232 -2.56 -7.73 1.91
CA VAL A 232 -2.00 -8.14 0.63
C VAL A 232 -1.29 -6.94 0.01
N ALA A 233 -0.15 -7.17 -0.61
CA ALA A 233 0.56 -6.11 -1.32
C ALA A 233 1.12 -6.61 -2.65
N VAL A 234 1.01 -5.76 -3.68
CA VAL A 234 1.53 -6.03 -5.03
C VAL A 234 2.34 -4.82 -5.49
N SER A 235 3.58 -5.07 -5.86
CA SER A 235 4.47 -4.08 -6.47
C SER A 235 4.41 -4.16 -8.00
N ALA A 236 4.19 -3.03 -8.66
CA ALA A 236 4.41 -2.87 -10.08
C ALA A 236 5.88 -2.52 -10.31
N ILE A 237 6.62 -3.33 -11.03
CA ILE A 237 8.03 -3.09 -11.30
C ILE A 237 8.16 -2.05 -12.41
N THR A 238 8.79 -0.93 -12.08
CA THR A 238 8.94 0.21 -12.99
C THR A 238 10.35 0.34 -13.55
N ASN A 239 11.33 -0.22 -12.87
CA ASN A 239 12.75 -0.12 -13.25
C ASN A 239 13.57 -1.25 -12.61
N MET A 240 14.74 -1.49 -13.13
CA MET A 240 15.81 -2.15 -12.38
C MET A 240 16.37 -1.15 -11.37
N ALA A 241 16.70 -1.62 -10.17
CA ALA A 241 17.27 -0.75 -9.13
C ALA A 241 18.64 -0.18 -9.55
N GLU A 242 19.09 0.88 -8.86
CA GLU A 242 20.33 1.59 -9.20
C GLU A 242 21.55 0.66 -9.31
N GLY A 243 22.34 0.87 -10.37
CA GLY A 243 23.52 0.07 -10.67
C GLY A 243 23.25 -1.32 -11.27
N LEU A 244 21.97 -1.69 -11.51
CA LEU A 244 21.60 -2.92 -12.22
C LEU A 244 21.25 -2.68 -13.71
N SER A 245 21.22 -1.42 -14.14
CA SER A 245 21.06 -1.02 -15.54
C SER A 245 21.79 0.30 -15.78
N ASP A 246 22.05 0.63 -17.06
CA ASP A 246 22.67 1.90 -17.48
C ASP A 246 21.65 3.07 -17.55
N VAL A 247 20.39 2.83 -17.20
CA VAL A 247 19.32 3.83 -17.27
C VAL A 247 19.32 4.67 -16.01
N LYS A 248 19.47 6.00 -16.15
CA LYS A 248 19.34 6.93 -15.02
C LYS A 248 17.89 6.97 -14.55
N LEU A 249 17.66 6.67 -13.29
CA LEU A 249 16.32 6.66 -12.70
C LEU A 249 15.75 8.06 -12.50
N SER A 250 14.43 8.17 -12.71
CA SER A 250 13.67 9.38 -12.44
C SER A 250 12.21 9.05 -12.12
N HIS A 251 11.53 9.92 -11.37
CA HIS A 251 10.10 9.74 -11.07
C HIS A 251 9.23 9.72 -12.32
N ALA A 252 9.56 10.50 -13.35
CA ALA A 252 8.84 10.50 -14.61
C ALA A 252 8.93 9.15 -15.34
N GLN A 253 10.09 8.50 -15.32
CA GLN A 253 10.25 7.14 -15.86
C GLN A 253 9.44 6.12 -15.06
N THR A 254 9.41 6.25 -13.74
CA THR A 254 8.59 5.39 -12.87
C THR A 254 7.11 5.46 -13.26
N LEU A 255 6.57 6.67 -13.47
CA LEU A 255 5.18 6.85 -13.90
C LEU A 255 4.92 6.25 -15.28
N ALA A 256 5.81 6.49 -16.26
CA ALA A 256 5.67 5.95 -17.60
C ALA A 256 5.75 4.42 -17.62
N ALA A 257 6.64 3.82 -16.82
CA ALA A 257 6.78 2.37 -16.74
C ALA A 257 5.60 1.68 -16.02
N ALA A 258 4.93 2.36 -15.09
CA ALA A 258 3.73 1.82 -14.42
C ALA A 258 2.60 1.50 -15.43
N GLU A 259 2.51 2.20 -16.56
CA GLU A 259 1.55 1.91 -17.62
C GLU A 259 1.75 0.53 -18.26
N LEU A 260 2.99 -0.03 -18.26
CA LEU A 260 3.28 -1.35 -18.83
C LEU A 260 2.55 -2.48 -18.09
N SER A 261 2.36 -2.35 -16.80
CA SER A 261 1.70 -3.36 -15.96
C SER A 261 0.22 -3.06 -15.67
N LYS A 262 -0.28 -1.91 -16.11
CA LYS A 262 -1.60 -1.38 -15.73
C LYS A 262 -2.75 -2.36 -15.98
N GLN A 263 -2.82 -2.95 -17.18
CA GLN A 263 -3.92 -3.86 -17.51
C GLN A 263 -3.86 -5.15 -16.67
N ASN A 264 -2.68 -5.76 -16.54
CA ASN A 264 -2.48 -6.95 -15.72
C ASN A 264 -2.78 -6.65 -14.24
N PHE A 265 -2.43 -5.45 -13.78
CA PHE A 265 -2.71 -5.00 -12.42
C PHE A 265 -4.23 -4.87 -12.16
N ILE A 266 -4.97 -4.25 -13.09
CA ILE A 266 -6.43 -4.13 -13.00
C ILE A 266 -7.08 -5.52 -13.04
N ASN A 267 -6.66 -6.39 -13.97
CA ASN A 267 -7.16 -7.75 -14.10
C ASN A 267 -6.92 -8.55 -12.81
N LEU A 268 -5.73 -8.43 -12.22
CA LEU A 268 -5.37 -9.11 -10.98
C LEU A 268 -6.30 -8.71 -9.82
N ILE A 269 -6.49 -7.40 -9.61
CA ILE A 269 -7.32 -6.91 -8.52
C ILE A 269 -8.80 -7.24 -8.75
N CYS A 270 -9.32 -7.02 -9.94
CA CYS A 270 -10.71 -7.35 -10.27
C CYS A 270 -10.97 -8.86 -10.17
N GLY A 271 -10.05 -9.69 -10.66
CA GLY A 271 -10.13 -11.14 -10.52
C GLY A 271 -10.08 -11.60 -9.06
N PHE A 272 -9.18 -10.99 -8.26
CA PHE A 272 -9.10 -11.25 -6.82
C PHE A 272 -10.40 -10.88 -6.09
N LEU A 273 -10.95 -9.71 -6.35
CA LEU A 273 -12.19 -9.26 -5.73
C LEU A 273 -13.38 -10.19 -6.07
N ARG A 274 -13.51 -10.62 -7.34
CA ARG A 274 -14.54 -11.60 -7.74
C ARG A 274 -14.47 -12.93 -6.97
N LYS A 275 -13.30 -13.31 -6.47
CA LYS A 275 -13.11 -14.56 -5.71
C LYS A 275 -13.41 -14.42 -4.22
N ILE A 276 -13.42 -13.20 -3.71
CA ILE A 276 -13.70 -12.92 -2.29
C ILE A 276 -15.08 -12.27 -2.08
N ALA A 277 -15.81 -11.96 -3.15
CA ALA A 277 -17.14 -11.34 -3.14
C ALA A 277 -18.17 -12.15 -2.37
#